data_fa70a5d7fe40b30cf1fb6619b891ec76
#
_entry.id   fa70a5d7fe40b30cf1fb6619b891ec76
#
_cell.length_a   1.000
_cell.length_b   1.000
_cell.length_c   1.000
_cell.angle_alpha   90.00
_cell.angle_beta   90.00
_cell.angle_gamma   90.00
#
_symmetry.space_group_name_H-M   'P 1'
#
loop_
_entity.id
_entity.type
_entity.pdbx_description
1 polymer ?
#
loop_
_entity_poly.entity_id
_entity_poly.type
_entity_poly.pdbx_seq_one_letter_code
_entity_poly.pdbx_strand_id
1 'polypeptide(L)'
;ISADGVCVSPWKPFIGASRAVVIDNKGQKHNVEALMGANGIYDIVKFQIQSSTTPAALATNVTANSNAWIVTTSKSYPPAKAMVTKVEKFMEKYNYSVLTTDVDDKLNGAIVANDKGQVIGLYSSNNSIKSATDAAFARDFVISGLSQNDLTLRECAIRVALPASVEEATIALMLSADKSESYRDGAIKEFLGKFPTLNDGYLANANLLITKN
;
A
#
# COMPACT_ATOMS: atom_id res chain seq x y z
N ILE A 1 -1.46 -0.24 -8.82
CA ILE A 1 -0.28 0.39 -9.44
C ILE A 1 0.53 -0.58 -10.30
N SER A 2 0.18 -1.86 -10.31
CA SER A 2 0.76 -2.88 -11.20
C SER A 2 -0.34 -3.80 -11.73
N ALA A 3 -0.04 -4.59 -12.77
CA ALA A 3 -1.01 -5.51 -13.37
C ALA A 3 -1.24 -6.78 -12.52
N ASP A 4 -0.34 -7.10 -11.64
CA ASP A 4 -0.33 -8.28 -10.77
C ASP A 4 -0.97 -8.04 -9.39
N GLY A 5 -1.72 -6.95 -9.22
CA GLY A 5 -2.51 -6.69 -8.03
C GLY A 5 -1.81 -5.89 -6.92
N VAL A 6 -0.71 -5.18 -7.21
CA VAL A 6 -0.14 -4.24 -6.23
C VAL A 6 -0.98 -2.97 -6.18
N CYS A 7 -1.46 -2.64 -4.99
CA CYS A 7 -2.35 -1.53 -4.70
C CYS A 7 -1.74 -0.53 -3.72
N VAL A 8 -2.27 0.68 -3.72
CA VAL A 8 -1.94 1.76 -2.78
C VAL A 8 -3.23 2.33 -2.18
N SER A 9 -3.18 2.66 -0.89
CA SER A 9 -4.30 3.21 -0.12
C SER A 9 -3.78 4.10 1.01
N PRO A 10 -4.63 4.87 1.69
CA PRO A 10 -4.31 5.41 3.00
C PRO A 10 -3.94 4.31 3.99
N TRP A 11 -3.01 4.61 4.91
CA TRP A 11 -2.57 3.69 5.96
C TRP A 11 -3.57 3.57 7.12
N LYS A 12 -4.19 4.67 7.54
CA LYS A 12 -5.06 4.71 8.71
C LYS A 12 -6.09 3.58 8.79
N PRO A 13 -6.78 3.16 7.70
CA PRO A 13 -7.73 2.05 7.76
C PRO A 13 -7.10 0.69 8.09
N PHE A 14 -5.78 0.57 7.98
CA PHE A 14 -5.04 -0.67 8.28
C PHE A 14 -4.60 -0.78 9.74
N ILE A 15 -4.57 0.33 10.48
CA ILE A 15 -4.15 0.35 11.88
C ILE A 15 -5.12 -0.53 12.70
N GLY A 16 -4.57 -1.51 13.42
CA GLY A 16 -5.33 -2.49 14.19
C GLY A 16 -6.04 -3.57 13.37
N ALA A 17 -5.96 -3.51 12.04
CA ALA A 17 -6.64 -4.49 11.19
C ALA A 17 -5.94 -5.84 11.20
N SER A 18 -6.72 -6.91 11.31
CA SER A 18 -6.27 -8.30 11.10
C SER A 18 -6.57 -8.82 9.69
N ARG A 19 -7.45 -8.12 8.97
CA ARG A 19 -7.85 -8.42 7.59
C ARG A 19 -8.30 -7.14 6.90
N ALA A 20 -8.00 -7.03 5.62
CA ALA A 20 -8.51 -5.97 4.75
C ALA A 20 -9.02 -6.56 3.42
N VAL A 21 -9.98 -5.89 2.83
CA VAL A 21 -10.62 -6.31 1.56
C VAL A 21 -10.72 -5.10 0.64
N VAL A 22 -10.29 -5.27 -0.59
CA VAL A 22 -10.55 -4.32 -1.67
C VAL A 22 -11.84 -4.72 -2.39
N ILE A 23 -12.73 -3.77 -2.60
CA ILE A 23 -13.94 -3.96 -3.41
C ILE A 23 -13.71 -3.25 -4.75
N ASP A 24 -13.76 -4.00 -5.83
CA ASP A 24 -13.57 -3.46 -7.17
C ASP A 24 -14.84 -2.75 -7.71
N ASN A 25 -14.75 -2.18 -8.90
CA ASN A 25 -15.86 -1.46 -9.54
C ASN A 25 -17.04 -2.37 -9.97
N LYS A 26 -16.86 -3.69 -9.91
CA LYS A 26 -17.90 -4.71 -10.14
C LYS A 26 -18.50 -5.21 -8.83
N GLY A 27 -18.02 -4.71 -7.69
CA GLY A 27 -18.44 -5.16 -6.35
C GLY A 27 -17.78 -6.47 -5.90
N GLN A 28 -16.78 -6.97 -6.61
CA GLN A 28 -16.05 -8.17 -6.22
C GLN A 28 -15.08 -7.84 -5.08
N LYS A 29 -14.97 -8.76 -4.14
CA LYS A 29 -14.10 -8.64 -2.96
C LYS A 29 -12.79 -9.37 -3.18
N HIS A 30 -11.69 -8.66 -3.00
CA HIS A 30 -10.33 -9.19 -3.09
C HIS A 30 -9.63 -9.01 -1.75
N ASN A 31 -9.18 -10.12 -1.15
CA ASN A 31 -8.45 -10.04 0.12
C ASN A 31 -7.09 -9.38 -0.09
N VAL A 32 -6.68 -8.59 0.90
CA VAL A 32 -5.29 -8.13 1.01
C VAL A 32 -4.46 -9.30 1.53
N GLU A 33 -3.50 -9.73 0.72
CA GLU A 33 -2.66 -10.89 1.00
C GLU A 33 -1.45 -10.53 1.86
N ALA A 34 -0.82 -9.39 1.56
CA ALA A 34 0.37 -8.94 2.25
C ALA A 34 0.59 -7.42 2.12
N LEU A 35 1.19 -6.83 3.15
CA LEU A 35 1.69 -5.46 3.12
C LEU A 35 3.08 -5.43 2.47
N MET A 36 3.33 -4.43 1.65
CA MET A 36 4.58 -4.25 0.91
C MET A 36 5.30 -2.95 1.30
N GLY A 37 4.89 -2.33 2.39
CA GLY A 37 5.44 -1.10 2.95
C GLY A 37 4.34 -0.12 3.35
N ALA A 38 4.59 0.67 4.37
CA ALA A 38 3.69 1.70 4.85
C ALA A 38 4.48 2.90 5.38
N ASN A 39 3.83 4.07 5.42
CA ASN A 39 4.34 5.25 6.07
C ASN A 39 3.20 5.98 6.78
N GLY A 40 3.27 6.03 8.12
CA GLY A 40 2.24 6.65 8.96
C GLY A 40 2.22 8.17 8.88
N ILE A 41 3.36 8.81 8.60
CA ILE A 41 3.45 10.29 8.50
C ILE A 41 2.69 10.78 7.26
N TYR A 42 2.89 10.11 6.13
CA TYR A 42 2.26 10.45 4.86
C TYR A 42 0.94 9.70 4.62
N ASP A 43 0.49 8.91 5.60
CA ASP A 43 -0.76 8.13 5.56
C ASP A 43 -0.90 7.31 4.28
N ILE A 44 0.09 6.46 3.98
CA ILE A 44 0.11 5.69 2.75
C ILE A 44 0.61 4.27 2.99
N VAL A 45 0.00 3.28 2.31
CA VAL A 45 0.38 1.87 2.35
C VAL A 45 0.39 1.27 0.95
N LYS A 46 1.35 0.39 0.71
CA LYS A 46 1.42 -0.48 -0.47
C LYS A 46 1.15 -1.91 -0.04
N PHE A 47 0.30 -2.61 -0.79
CA PHE A 47 -0.12 -3.97 -0.47
C PHE A 47 -0.45 -4.77 -1.71
N GLN A 48 -0.51 -6.09 -1.57
CA GLN A 48 -0.82 -7.07 -2.61
C GLN A 48 -2.23 -7.61 -2.44
N ILE A 49 -2.98 -7.71 -3.52
CA ILE A 49 -4.21 -8.51 -3.64
C ILE A 49 -4.01 -9.64 -4.65
N GLN A 50 -4.76 -10.73 -4.49
CA GLN A 50 -4.71 -11.87 -5.40
C GLN A 50 -5.70 -11.67 -6.57
N SER A 51 -5.38 -10.71 -7.45
CA SER A 51 -6.20 -10.40 -8.62
C SER A 51 -5.38 -9.64 -9.66
N SER A 52 -5.69 -9.86 -10.93
CA SER A 52 -5.17 -8.99 -12.00
C SER A 52 -5.85 -7.63 -11.94
N THR A 53 -5.08 -6.56 -12.13
CA THR A 53 -5.56 -5.18 -12.09
C THR A 53 -5.10 -4.40 -13.32
N THR A 54 -5.77 -3.31 -13.61
CA THR A 54 -5.29 -2.35 -14.61
C THR A 54 -4.51 -1.26 -13.88
N PRO A 55 -3.20 -1.11 -14.12
CA PRO A 55 -2.39 -0.10 -13.47
C PRO A 55 -2.87 1.31 -13.80
N ALA A 56 -3.00 2.17 -12.80
CA ALA A 56 -3.20 3.59 -13.03
C ALA A 56 -1.90 4.24 -13.52
N ALA A 57 -2.00 5.09 -14.53
CA ALA A 57 -0.88 5.91 -14.96
C ALA A 57 -0.56 6.96 -13.89
N LEU A 58 0.70 7.05 -13.46
CA LEU A 58 1.15 8.06 -12.50
C LEU A 58 1.63 9.31 -13.24
N ALA A 59 1.33 10.48 -12.69
CA ALA A 59 1.85 11.74 -13.20
C ALA A 59 3.34 11.85 -12.90
N THR A 60 4.15 12.11 -13.91
CA THR A 60 5.60 12.29 -13.77
C THR A 60 5.98 13.75 -13.45
N ASN A 61 5.18 14.69 -13.93
CA ASN A 61 5.40 16.12 -13.74
C ASN A 61 4.13 16.76 -13.14
N VAL A 62 4.26 17.27 -11.94
CA VAL A 62 3.23 18.04 -11.25
C VAL A 62 3.76 19.45 -11.05
N THR A 63 3.02 20.46 -11.48
CA THR A 63 3.44 21.85 -11.39
C THR A 63 2.43 22.68 -10.59
N ALA A 64 2.90 23.72 -9.93
CA ALA A 64 2.02 24.69 -9.30
C ALA A 64 1.13 25.39 -10.36
N ASN A 65 -0.03 25.84 -9.93
CA ASN A 65 -1.06 26.47 -10.75
C ASN A 65 -1.63 25.55 -11.85
N SER A 66 -1.56 24.23 -11.67
CA SER A 66 -2.17 23.26 -12.57
C SER A 66 -3.51 22.74 -12.03
N ASN A 67 -4.41 22.38 -12.95
CA ASN A 67 -5.68 21.75 -12.59
C ASN A 67 -5.45 20.36 -12.01
N ALA A 68 -6.30 19.99 -11.08
CA ALA A 68 -6.40 18.64 -10.54
C ALA A 68 -7.86 18.26 -10.29
N TRP A 69 -8.11 16.97 -10.13
CA TRP A 69 -9.42 16.40 -9.87
C TRP A 69 -9.31 15.42 -8.72
N ILE A 70 -10.20 15.55 -7.74
CA ILE A 70 -10.37 14.58 -6.66
C ILE A 70 -11.43 13.59 -7.12
N VAL A 71 -11.05 12.32 -7.26
CA VAL A 71 -11.89 11.27 -7.86
C VAL A 71 -12.07 10.14 -6.85
N THR A 72 -13.32 9.73 -6.67
CA THR A 72 -13.68 8.55 -5.88
C THR A 72 -14.42 7.54 -6.75
N THR A 73 -14.50 6.30 -6.27
CA THR A 73 -15.33 5.26 -6.90
C THR A 73 -16.80 5.35 -6.48
N SER A 74 -17.12 6.21 -5.52
CA SER A 74 -18.49 6.39 -5.03
C SER A 74 -19.32 7.24 -6.00
N LYS A 75 -20.47 6.71 -6.40
CA LYS A 75 -21.45 7.46 -7.22
C LYS A 75 -22.01 8.68 -6.47
N SER A 76 -21.96 8.70 -5.16
CA SER A 76 -22.44 9.82 -4.32
C SER A 76 -21.49 11.02 -4.32
N TYR A 77 -20.27 10.85 -4.79
CA TYR A 77 -19.25 11.90 -4.83
C TYR A 77 -18.70 12.00 -6.26
N PRO A 78 -19.28 12.88 -7.11
CA PRO A 78 -18.74 13.13 -8.44
C PRO A 78 -17.32 13.70 -8.35
N PRO A 79 -16.52 13.59 -9.41
CA PRO A 79 -15.20 14.22 -9.47
C PRO A 79 -15.28 15.70 -9.13
N ALA A 80 -14.48 16.13 -8.17
CA ALA A 80 -14.43 17.50 -7.70
C ALA A 80 -13.17 18.21 -8.23
N LYS A 81 -13.34 19.48 -8.64
CA LYS A 81 -12.21 20.31 -9.06
C LYS A 81 -11.30 20.63 -7.89
N ALA A 82 -10.02 20.63 -8.18
CA ALA A 82 -8.97 21.12 -7.32
C ALA A 82 -7.92 21.85 -8.17
N MET A 83 -7.09 22.64 -7.53
CA MET A 83 -5.94 23.27 -8.16
C MET A 83 -4.70 22.97 -7.31
N VAL A 84 -3.62 22.55 -7.94
CA VAL A 84 -2.31 22.47 -7.29
C VAL A 84 -1.78 23.89 -7.12
N THR A 85 -1.68 24.38 -5.90
CA THR A 85 -1.19 25.75 -5.61
C THR A 85 0.31 25.77 -5.34
N LYS A 86 0.84 24.71 -4.78
CA LYS A 86 2.26 24.56 -4.47
C LYS A 86 2.69 23.10 -4.61
N VAL A 87 3.92 22.90 -5.04
CA VAL A 87 4.55 21.56 -5.04
C VAL A 87 5.83 21.66 -4.22
N GLU A 88 5.91 20.88 -3.18
CA GLU A 88 7.08 20.73 -2.34
C GLU A 88 7.73 19.37 -2.60
N LYS A 89 9.06 19.29 -2.52
CA LYS A 89 9.76 18.02 -2.58
C LYS A 89 9.94 17.44 -1.18
N PHE A 90 9.69 16.15 -1.04
CA PHE A 90 10.10 15.40 0.14
C PHE A 90 10.98 14.23 -0.28
N MET A 91 11.92 13.86 0.57
CA MET A 91 12.97 12.89 0.25
C MET A 91 13.65 13.20 -1.11
N GLU A 92 13.80 14.49 -1.44
CA GLU A 92 14.43 15.04 -2.66
C GLU A 92 13.78 14.61 -3.99
N LYS A 93 12.97 13.57 -3.98
CA LYS A 93 12.45 12.89 -5.18
C LYS A 93 10.95 13.08 -5.36
N TYR A 94 10.15 12.94 -4.31
CA TYR A 94 8.69 12.85 -4.41
C TYR A 94 8.02 14.22 -4.22
N ASN A 95 6.79 14.34 -4.72
CA ASN A 95 6.01 15.55 -4.63
C ASN A 95 5.01 15.50 -3.47
N TYR A 96 4.95 16.58 -2.71
CA TYR A 96 3.85 16.90 -1.83
C TYR A 96 3.12 18.10 -2.43
N SER A 97 1.95 17.86 -2.98
CA SER A 97 1.18 18.88 -3.69
C SER A 97 0.16 19.49 -2.76
N VAL A 98 0.25 20.79 -2.51
CA VAL A 98 -0.77 21.55 -1.78
C VAL A 98 -1.89 21.91 -2.73
N LEU A 99 -3.12 21.70 -2.28
CA LEU A 99 -4.31 21.85 -3.09
C LEU A 99 -5.23 22.96 -2.58
N THR A 100 -5.90 23.65 -3.49
CA THR A 100 -7.10 24.44 -3.19
C THR A 100 -8.31 23.74 -3.79
N THR A 101 -9.30 23.46 -2.96
CA THR A 101 -10.56 22.79 -3.32
C THR A 101 -11.60 23.02 -2.22
N ASP A 102 -12.88 22.89 -2.54
CA ASP A 102 -13.99 22.93 -1.57
C ASP A 102 -14.26 21.58 -0.90
N VAL A 103 -13.56 20.54 -1.33
CA VAL A 103 -13.70 19.18 -0.77
C VAL A 103 -13.21 19.14 0.67
N ASP A 104 -13.97 18.49 1.53
CA ASP A 104 -13.64 18.28 2.95
C ASP A 104 -12.85 16.97 3.21
N ASP A 105 -12.64 16.63 4.48
CA ASP A 105 -11.90 15.46 4.94
C ASP A 105 -12.62 14.12 4.70
N LYS A 106 -13.91 14.13 4.33
CA LYS A 106 -14.67 12.90 4.03
C LYS A 106 -14.12 12.15 2.83
N LEU A 107 -13.41 12.87 1.94
CA LEU A 107 -12.75 12.28 0.79
C LEU A 107 -11.26 11.97 1.03
N ASN A 108 -10.78 11.98 2.26
CA ASN A 108 -9.41 11.55 2.55
C ASN A 108 -9.14 10.15 1.97
N GLY A 109 -8.02 10.03 1.26
CA GLY A 109 -7.64 8.83 0.53
C GLY A 109 -8.19 8.73 -0.90
N ALA A 110 -9.01 9.68 -1.35
CA ALA A 110 -9.44 9.75 -2.74
C ALA A 110 -8.23 9.98 -3.68
N ILE A 111 -8.38 9.54 -4.92
CA ILE A 111 -7.36 9.75 -5.95
C ILE A 111 -7.36 11.22 -6.37
N VAL A 112 -6.18 11.83 -6.43
CA VAL A 112 -5.98 13.12 -7.11
C VAL A 112 -5.36 12.86 -8.47
N ALA A 113 -6.03 13.30 -9.54
CA ALA A 113 -5.58 13.12 -10.92
C ALA A 113 -5.43 14.46 -11.64
N ASN A 114 -4.58 14.52 -12.67
CA ASN A 114 -4.47 15.66 -13.58
C ASN A 114 -5.53 15.59 -14.69
N ASP A 115 -5.59 16.61 -15.56
CA ASP A 115 -6.53 16.68 -16.70
C ASP A 115 -6.37 15.53 -17.71
N LYS A 116 -5.26 14.78 -17.67
CA LYS A 116 -5.01 13.59 -18.50
C LYS A 116 -5.44 12.27 -17.81
N GLY A 117 -6.03 12.36 -16.61
CA GLY A 117 -6.38 11.19 -15.81
C GLY A 117 -5.20 10.47 -15.17
N GLN A 118 -4.01 11.06 -15.17
CA GLN A 118 -2.84 10.48 -14.50
C GLN A 118 -2.88 10.82 -13.01
N VAL A 119 -2.59 9.84 -12.18
CA VAL A 119 -2.65 9.98 -10.71
C VAL A 119 -1.47 10.81 -10.22
N ILE A 120 -1.79 11.93 -9.56
CA ILE A 120 -0.84 12.79 -8.85
C ILE A 120 -0.51 12.15 -7.49
N GLY A 121 -1.54 11.71 -6.76
CA GLY A 121 -1.37 11.15 -5.42
C GLY A 121 -2.70 10.83 -4.73
N LEU A 122 -2.64 10.64 -3.42
CA LEU A 122 -3.80 10.44 -2.57
C LEU A 122 -4.13 11.73 -1.83
N TYR A 123 -5.40 12.11 -1.85
CA TYR A 123 -5.93 13.30 -1.18
C TYR A 123 -5.86 13.16 0.34
N SER A 124 -5.43 14.21 0.99
CA SER A 124 -5.48 14.36 2.45
C SER A 124 -5.91 15.78 2.81
N SER A 125 -6.83 15.88 3.76
CA SER A 125 -7.21 17.13 4.40
C SER A 125 -6.90 17.04 5.89
N ASN A 126 -6.03 17.89 6.38
CA ASN A 126 -5.64 17.95 7.79
C ASN A 126 -5.46 19.41 8.21
N ASN A 127 -6.20 19.83 9.24
CA ASN A 127 -6.08 21.16 9.85
C ASN A 127 -6.05 22.32 8.82
N SER A 128 -6.96 22.31 7.87
CA SER A 128 -7.08 23.30 6.78
C SER A 128 -6.05 23.17 5.65
N ILE A 129 -5.07 22.29 5.76
CA ILE A 129 -4.16 21.98 4.65
C ILE A 129 -4.74 20.84 3.84
N LYS A 130 -5.00 21.09 2.57
CA LYS A 130 -5.45 20.09 1.60
C LYS A 130 -4.28 19.75 0.70
N SER A 131 -4.00 18.48 0.54
CA SER A 131 -2.78 18.02 -0.14
C SER A 131 -2.99 16.72 -0.91
N ALA A 132 -2.01 16.40 -1.75
CA ALA A 132 -1.86 15.08 -2.36
C ALA A 132 -0.43 14.57 -2.13
N THR A 133 -0.32 13.39 -1.53
CA THR A 133 0.95 12.68 -1.39
C THR A 133 1.24 11.89 -2.66
N ASP A 134 2.43 12.03 -3.21
CA ASP A 134 2.85 11.37 -4.46
C ASP A 134 2.66 9.85 -4.40
N ALA A 135 1.89 9.31 -5.32
CA ALA A 135 1.67 7.87 -5.41
C ALA A 135 2.95 7.08 -5.79
N ALA A 136 3.92 7.73 -6.43
CA ALA A 136 5.22 7.13 -6.73
C ALA A 136 6.02 6.83 -5.46
N PHE A 137 5.82 7.58 -4.37
CA PHE A 137 6.44 7.29 -3.08
C PHE A 137 6.06 5.88 -2.59
N ALA A 138 4.77 5.55 -2.58
CA ALA A 138 4.34 4.22 -2.19
C ALA A 138 4.77 3.13 -3.18
N ARG A 139 4.73 3.43 -4.50
CA ARG A 139 5.21 2.49 -5.51
C ARG A 139 6.63 2.03 -5.21
N ASP A 140 7.47 2.96 -4.79
CA ASP A 140 8.90 2.75 -4.58
C ASP A 140 9.23 2.15 -3.17
N PHE A 141 8.24 1.84 -2.34
CA PHE A 141 8.49 1.11 -1.10
C PHE A 141 9.16 -0.24 -1.37
N VAL A 142 10.22 -0.50 -0.64
CA VAL A 142 10.96 -1.77 -0.65
C VAL A 142 10.87 -2.37 0.74
N ILE A 143 10.59 -3.67 0.81
CA ILE A 143 10.64 -4.46 2.04
C ILE A 143 11.99 -5.15 2.13
N SER A 144 12.51 -5.25 3.34
CA SER A 144 13.72 -5.98 3.69
C SER A 144 13.40 -7.13 4.65
N GLY A 145 14.38 -7.96 4.97
CA GLY A 145 14.25 -9.01 5.97
C GLY A 145 13.81 -8.50 7.34
N LEU A 146 14.14 -7.25 7.68
CA LEU A 146 13.78 -6.62 8.95
C LEU A 146 12.42 -5.92 8.92
N SER A 147 11.75 -5.80 7.79
CA SER A 147 10.43 -5.15 7.67
C SER A 147 9.35 -5.83 8.50
N GLN A 148 9.54 -7.10 8.89
CA GLN A 148 8.68 -7.80 9.85
C GLN A 148 8.61 -7.10 11.22
N ASN A 149 9.63 -6.32 11.57
CA ASN A 149 9.76 -5.58 12.82
C ASN A 149 9.62 -4.05 12.64
N ASP A 150 9.28 -3.57 11.44
CA ASP A 150 9.01 -2.17 11.20
C ASP A 150 7.87 -1.66 12.10
N LEU A 151 8.08 -0.52 12.78
CA LEU A 151 7.16 -0.01 13.79
C LEU A 151 5.78 0.33 13.18
N THR A 152 5.74 0.91 12.00
CA THR A 152 4.49 1.22 11.30
C THR A 152 3.77 -0.07 10.91
N LEU A 153 4.45 -1.01 10.26
CA LEU A 153 3.83 -2.25 9.79
C LEU A 153 3.33 -3.14 10.94
N ARG A 154 3.93 -3.04 12.13
CA ARG A 154 3.48 -3.76 13.34
C ARG A 154 2.16 -3.26 13.93
N GLU A 155 1.69 -2.07 13.53
CA GLU A 155 0.36 -1.58 13.92
C GLU A 155 -0.77 -2.36 13.22
N CYS A 156 -0.46 -3.25 12.28
CA CYS A 156 -1.40 -4.07 11.53
C CYS A 156 -1.03 -5.55 11.68
N ALA A 157 -2.03 -6.42 11.84
CA ALA A 157 -1.81 -7.86 11.93
C ALA A 157 -1.82 -8.57 10.56
N ILE A 158 -2.06 -7.86 9.47
CA ILE A 158 -1.90 -8.40 8.12
C ILE A 158 -0.41 -8.65 7.86
N ARG A 159 -0.13 -9.77 7.25
CA ARG A 159 1.22 -10.23 6.94
C ARG A 159 2.01 -9.21 6.09
N VAL A 160 3.28 -9.05 6.40
CA VAL A 160 4.23 -8.33 5.53
C VAL A 160 4.75 -9.31 4.47
N ALA A 161 4.83 -8.88 3.22
CA ALA A 161 5.34 -9.70 2.12
C ALA A 161 6.83 -10.04 2.34
N LEU A 162 7.28 -11.14 1.76
CA LEU A 162 8.69 -11.50 1.80
C LEU A 162 9.50 -10.72 0.76
N PRO A 163 10.74 -10.33 1.10
CA PRO A 163 11.68 -9.73 0.14
C PRO A 163 11.95 -10.63 -1.07
N ALA A 164 12.55 -10.04 -2.10
CA ALA A 164 12.87 -10.77 -3.33
C ALA A 164 14.16 -11.60 -3.21
N SER A 165 15.13 -11.18 -2.38
CA SER A 165 16.36 -11.95 -2.18
C SER A 165 16.15 -13.11 -1.23
N VAL A 166 16.87 -14.21 -1.45
CA VAL A 166 16.81 -15.43 -0.62
C VAL A 166 17.20 -15.11 0.82
N GLU A 167 18.30 -14.38 1.02
CA GLU A 167 18.87 -14.07 2.32
C GLU A 167 17.89 -13.28 3.18
N GLU A 168 17.32 -12.22 2.61
CA GLU A 168 16.35 -11.38 3.32
C GLU A 168 15.02 -12.08 3.54
N ALA A 169 14.57 -12.89 2.57
CA ALA A 169 13.34 -13.68 2.71
C ALA A 169 13.48 -14.74 3.82
N THR A 170 14.65 -15.36 3.94
CA THR A 170 14.94 -16.32 5.03
C THR A 170 14.92 -15.63 6.38
N ILE A 171 15.52 -14.44 6.51
CA ILE A 171 15.46 -13.64 7.74
C ILE A 171 13.99 -13.30 8.09
N ALA A 172 13.22 -12.82 7.11
CA ALA A 172 11.81 -12.48 7.29
C ALA A 172 10.98 -13.71 7.72
N LEU A 173 11.23 -14.88 7.13
CA LEU A 173 10.58 -16.13 7.48
C LEU A 173 10.90 -16.52 8.94
N MET A 174 12.16 -16.43 9.36
CA MET A 174 12.57 -16.68 10.75
C MET A 174 11.89 -15.74 11.73
N LEU A 175 11.83 -14.43 11.42
CA LEU A 175 11.19 -13.42 12.25
C LEU A 175 9.66 -13.55 12.30
N SER A 176 9.07 -14.38 11.44
CA SER A 176 7.64 -14.69 11.49
C SER A 176 7.27 -15.79 12.48
N ALA A 177 8.24 -16.46 13.10
CA ALA A 177 8.01 -17.64 13.94
C ALA A 177 7.14 -17.36 15.19
N ASP A 178 7.15 -16.13 15.71
CA ASP A 178 6.37 -15.68 16.85
C ASP A 178 4.99 -15.07 16.47
N LYS A 179 4.69 -15.01 15.16
CA LYS A 179 3.43 -14.46 14.65
C LYS A 179 2.29 -15.49 14.72
N SER A 180 1.07 -15.02 14.45
CA SER A 180 -0.10 -15.90 14.38
C SER A 180 0.09 -17.03 13.37
N GLU A 181 -0.64 -18.15 13.57
CA GLU A 181 -0.60 -19.29 12.65
C GLU A 181 -0.90 -18.88 11.21
N SER A 182 -1.95 -18.11 11.00
CA SER A 182 -2.35 -17.62 9.68
C SER A 182 -1.26 -16.77 9.02
N TYR A 183 -0.55 -15.95 9.79
CA TYR A 183 0.58 -15.16 9.30
C TYR A 183 1.72 -16.07 8.84
N ARG A 184 2.11 -17.03 9.70
CA ARG A 184 3.19 -17.98 9.40
C ARG A 184 2.88 -18.84 8.18
N ASP A 185 1.67 -19.38 8.09
CA ASP A 185 1.20 -20.17 6.94
C ASP A 185 1.33 -19.39 5.63
N GLY A 186 0.88 -18.13 5.62
CA GLY A 186 1.03 -17.26 4.46
C GLY A 186 2.48 -16.95 4.09
N ALA A 187 3.34 -16.71 5.08
CA ALA A 187 4.77 -16.47 4.85
C ALA A 187 5.47 -17.72 4.27
N ILE A 188 5.18 -18.91 4.83
CA ILE A 188 5.73 -20.17 4.35
C ILE A 188 5.29 -20.45 2.91
N LYS A 189 4.01 -20.26 2.59
CA LYS A 189 3.49 -20.45 1.23
C LYS A 189 4.16 -19.52 0.23
N GLU A 190 4.34 -18.25 0.60
CA GLU A 190 5.05 -17.29 -0.25
C GLU A 190 6.52 -17.68 -0.44
N PHE A 191 7.20 -18.12 0.65
CA PHE A 191 8.59 -18.55 0.58
C PHE A 191 8.77 -19.75 -0.34
N LEU A 192 7.96 -20.78 -0.17
CA LEU A 192 7.98 -21.97 -1.03
C LEU A 192 7.62 -21.66 -2.49
N GLY A 193 6.72 -20.71 -2.71
CA GLY A 193 6.40 -20.23 -4.06
C GLY A 193 7.54 -19.51 -4.74
N LYS A 194 8.32 -18.70 -3.98
CA LYS A 194 9.48 -17.96 -4.51
C LYS A 194 10.74 -18.83 -4.61
N PHE A 195 10.95 -19.74 -3.65
CA PHE A 195 12.19 -20.50 -3.46
C PHE A 195 11.90 -21.99 -3.21
N PRO A 196 11.31 -22.70 -4.17
CA PRO A 196 10.81 -24.07 -3.97
C PRO A 196 11.90 -25.11 -3.70
N THR A 197 13.15 -24.79 -3.95
CA THR A 197 14.29 -25.72 -3.75
C THR A 197 14.99 -25.55 -2.40
N LEU A 198 14.60 -24.53 -1.61
CA LEU A 198 15.24 -24.25 -0.34
C LEU A 198 14.56 -24.98 0.82
N ASN A 199 15.37 -25.64 1.66
CA ASN A 199 14.89 -26.42 2.80
C ASN A 199 14.23 -25.58 3.89
N ASP A 200 14.59 -24.29 4.02
CA ASP A 200 14.10 -23.39 5.07
C ASP A 200 12.57 -23.30 5.09
N GLY A 201 11.94 -23.21 3.92
CA GLY A 201 10.48 -23.20 3.79
C GLY A 201 9.82 -24.48 4.25
N TYR A 202 10.41 -25.63 3.91
CA TYR A 202 9.91 -26.95 4.33
C TYR A 202 10.09 -27.20 5.81
N LEU A 203 11.23 -26.79 6.39
CA LEU A 203 11.49 -26.86 7.83
C LEU A 203 10.52 -25.96 8.61
N ALA A 204 10.29 -24.73 8.14
CA ALA A 204 9.32 -23.83 8.75
C ALA A 204 7.89 -24.41 8.70
N ASN A 205 7.51 -25.06 7.60
CA ASN A 205 6.21 -25.71 7.45
C ASN A 205 6.08 -26.92 8.40
N ALA A 206 7.13 -27.76 8.50
CA ALA A 206 7.14 -28.88 9.44
C ALA A 206 6.98 -28.42 10.89
N ASN A 207 7.72 -27.39 11.29
CA ASN A 207 7.62 -26.79 12.63
C ASN A 207 6.23 -26.22 12.90
N LEU A 208 5.59 -25.58 11.92
CA LEU A 208 4.22 -25.08 12.04
C LEU A 208 3.23 -26.22 12.27
N LEU A 209 3.38 -27.35 11.56
CA LEU A 209 2.50 -28.53 11.72
C LEU A 209 2.68 -29.21 13.06
N ILE A 210 3.91 -29.31 13.58
CA ILE A 210 4.19 -29.87 14.91
C ILE A 210 3.53 -29.03 16.02
N THR A 211 3.50 -27.72 15.87
CA THR A 211 2.89 -26.82 16.88
C THR A 211 1.36 -26.83 16.86
N LYS A 212 0.72 -27.47 15.85
CA LYS A 212 -0.74 -27.64 15.74
C LYS A 212 -1.29 -28.86 16.48
N ASN A 213 -0.44 -29.80 16.83
CA ASN A 213 -0.79 -31.02 17.57
C ASN A 213 -0.41 -30.90 19.04
#